data_c1d861c4dc2470a80b4ccd77a91aa6b5
#
_entry.id   c1d861c4dc2470a80b4ccd77a91aa6b5
#
_cell.length_a   1.000
_cell.length_b   1.000
_cell.length_c   1.000
_cell.angle_alpha   90.00
_cell.angle_beta   90.00
_cell.angle_gamma   90.00
#
_symmetry.space_group_name_H-M   'P 1'
#
loop_
_entity.id
_entity.type
_entity.pdbx_description
1 polymer ?
#
loop_
_entity_poly.entity_id
_entity_poly.type
_entity_poly.pdbx_seq_one_letter_code
_entity_poly.pdbx_strand_id
1 'polypeptide(L)'
;MEEIFLKERETFGSRLGFILVSAGCAVGLGNVWKFPYMTGKYGGAAFILIYLVFLVLLGLPILVSEFAVGRSSRLSTARAFHKLEPEGSNFHKYSYMGMIGNYMLMMFYTMVAGWMMYYGYVMATGKLSGASSDEVSGFFSNLMTSTGTMTGWMIVAVLLAFGVCSLGLQNGIERITKVMMVCLLALIVVLAVHSVTLDGAMEGVKFYLVPNLDNIRAAGLGNVIFGALSQAFFTLSIGIGAMEIFGSYMGKECTLAGESINILILDTFVALMAGLIIIPACFAFNVEPGAGPGLVFITLPNVFNQMAGGRLWGALFFLFMSFAALSTVIAVFENILSFAMDLWGWKRNKAVLFNIVLLIILSMPAILGFGPWSGIQILGEGTNIMDLEDFIISNNILPLGSVIFVIFCASKNGWGWDNFIKEANTGKGIKFPTCIRNYMLWVIPVVVAIIYLKGYYDMFQPKGNTYLIPWMIVGIAMLILVGWIVFGHSKKNKK
;
A
#
# COMPACT_ATOMS: atom_id res chain seq x y z
N MET A 1 -35.76 -13.92 2.33
CA MET A 1 -34.47 -14.15 3.06
C MET A 1 -33.51 -12.94 2.95
N GLU A 2 -33.96 -11.81 2.42
CA GLU A 2 -33.12 -10.59 2.27
C GLU A 2 -33.22 -9.58 3.43
N GLU A 3 -34.18 -9.74 4.34
CA GLU A 3 -34.41 -8.75 5.42
C GLU A 3 -33.67 -9.01 6.74
N ILE A 4 -32.86 -10.07 6.85
CA ILE A 4 -32.32 -10.52 8.16
C ILE A 4 -30.96 -9.87 8.53
N PHE A 5 -30.29 -9.13 7.66
CA PHE A 5 -28.90 -8.71 7.91
C PHE A 5 -28.56 -7.21 7.70
N LEU A 6 -29.52 -6.31 7.80
CA LEU A 6 -29.19 -4.90 7.97
C LEU A 6 -28.92 -4.58 9.45
N LYS A 7 -27.89 -5.21 10.02
CA LYS A 7 -27.25 -4.65 11.21
C LYS A 7 -26.66 -3.33 10.80
N GLU A 8 -27.04 -2.24 11.50
CA GLU A 8 -26.46 -0.92 11.20
C GLU A 8 -24.95 -1.02 11.16
N ARG A 9 -24.36 -0.62 10.01
CA ARG A 9 -22.91 -0.60 9.83
C ARG A 9 -22.29 0.34 10.85
N GLU A 10 -21.24 -0.08 11.55
CA GLU A 10 -20.47 0.79 12.43
C GLU A 10 -20.05 2.08 11.68
N THR A 11 -19.91 3.19 12.39
CA THR A 11 -19.44 4.45 11.84
C THR A 11 -18.26 4.95 12.66
N PHE A 12 -17.38 5.75 12.04
CA PHE A 12 -16.32 6.43 12.78
C PHE A 12 -16.89 7.37 13.82
N GLY A 13 -16.27 7.40 15.00
CA GLY A 13 -16.64 8.31 16.07
C GLY A 13 -16.25 9.76 15.81
N SER A 14 -15.29 9.99 14.91
CA SER A 14 -14.81 11.33 14.55
C SER A 14 -14.30 11.40 13.12
N ARG A 15 -14.42 12.61 12.51
CA ARG A 15 -13.83 12.91 11.20
C ARG A 15 -12.30 12.71 11.21
N LEU A 16 -11.64 13.17 12.27
CA LEU A 16 -10.19 12.99 12.42
C LEU A 16 -9.82 11.50 12.50
N GLY A 17 -10.65 10.69 13.17
CA GLY A 17 -10.48 9.23 13.22
C GLY A 17 -10.51 8.61 11.82
N PHE A 18 -11.50 8.96 11.01
CA PHE A 18 -11.59 8.53 9.61
C PHE A 18 -10.32 8.90 8.82
N ILE A 19 -9.90 10.17 8.87
CA ILE A 19 -8.73 10.65 8.12
C ILE A 19 -7.46 9.90 8.55
N LEU A 20 -7.21 9.78 9.88
CA LEU A 20 -5.99 9.13 10.38
C LEU A 20 -5.96 7.62 10.16
N VAL A 21 -7.11 6.94 10.24
CA VAL A 21 -7.18 5.50 9.94
C VAL A 21 -6.97 5.25 8.46
N SER A 22 -7.62 6.02 7.59
CA SER A 22 -7.45 5.90 6.13
C SER A 22 -6.03 6.29 5.69
N ALA A 23 -5.46 7.37 6.24
CA ALA A 23 -4.06 7.71 6.01
C ALA A 23 -3.11 6.63 6.53
N GLY A 24 -3.39 6.02 7.70
CA GLY A 24 -2.60 4.90 8.23
C GLY A 24 -2.66 3.63 7.36
N CYS A 25 -3.72 3.46 6.57
CA CYS A 25 -3.79 2.40 5.55
C CYS A 25 -2.88 2.72 4.34
N ALA A 26 -2.87 3.98 3.89
CA ALA A 26 -2.04 4.44 2.78
C ALA A 26 -0.55 4.48 3.18
N VAL A 27 -0.25 5.07 4.34
CA VAL A 27 1.12 5.19 4.87
C VAL A 27 1.68 3.82 5.22
N GLY A 28 2.49 3.28 4.34
CA GLY A 28 3.08 1.95 4.50
C GLY A 28 4.53 1.90 4.03
N LEU A 29 4.99 0.70 3.73
CA LEU A 29 6.35 0.46 3.27
C LEU A 29 6.67 1.17 1.94
N GLY A 30 5.65 1.43 1.13
CA GLY A 30 5.77 2.19 -0.11
C GLY A 30 6.31 3.60 0.09
N ASN A 31 5.90 4.27 1.17
CA ASN A 31 6.32 5.62 1.51
C ASN A 31 7.72 5.66 2.13
N VAL A 32 8.07 4.64 2.90
CA VAL A 32 9.26 4.70 3.75
C VAL A 32 10.50 4.06 3.12
N TRP A 33 10.36 3.05 2.27
CA TRP A 33 11.52 2.49 1.58
C TRP A 33 11.49 2.66 0.06
N LYS A 34 10.32 2.42 -0.59
CA LYS A 34 10.24 2.48 -2.05
C LYS A 34 10.36 3.90 -2.56
N PHE A 35 9.67 4.85 -1.95
CA PHE A 35 9.72 6.26 -2.37
C PHE A 35 11.12 6.88 -2.24
N PRO A 36 11.84 6.77 -1.08
CA PRO A 36 13.21 7.28 -0.97
C PRO A 36 14.16 6.63 -1.99
N TYR A 37 14.08 5.31 -2.18
CA TYR A 37 14.88 4.60 -3.17
C TYR A 37 14.60 5.11 -4.60
N MET A 38 13.33 5.23 -4.99
CA MET A 38 12.96 5.75 -6.32
C MET A 38 13.40 7.19 -6.50
N THR A 39 13.32 8.02 -5.45
CA THR A 39 13.79 9.40 -5.47
C THR A 39 15.31 9.45 -5.67
N GLY A 40 16.07 8.63 -4.96
CA GLY A 40 17.51 8.52 -5.13
C GLY A 40 17.90 8.08 -6.55
N LYS A 41 17.24 7.06 -7.07
CA LYS A 41 17.48 6.48 -8.40
C LYS A 41 17.12 7.41 -9.56
N TYR A 42 16.05 8.20 -9.43
CA TYR A 42 15.45 8.95 -10.54
C TYR A 42 15.69 10.48 -10.46
N GLY A 43 16.71 10.92 -9.74
CA GLY A 43 17.19 12.29 -9.82
C GLY A 43 16.60 13.28 -8.82
N GLY A 44 16.17 12.80 -7.63
CA GLY A 44 15.84 13.64 -6.49
C GLY A 44 14.56 14.45 -6.66
N ALA A 45 14.66 15.76 -6.37
CA ALA A 45 13.52 16.68 -6.36
C ALA A 45 12.67 16.69 -7.64
N ALA A 46 13.29 16.50 -8.79
CA ALA A 46 12.56 16.51 -10.06
C ALA A 46 11.65 15.30 -10.21
N PHE A 47 12.07 14.12 -9.76
CA PHE A 47 11.20 12.94 -9.64
C PHE A 47 10.00 13.23 -8.70
N ILE A 48 10.26 13.86 -7.56
CA ILE A 48 9.23 14.22 -6.58
C ILE A 48 8.16 15.10 -7.22
N LEU A 49 8.54 16.13 -7.97
CA LEU A 49 7.57 17.03 -8.62
C LEU A 49 6.70 16.28 -9.63
N ILE A 50 7.27 15.42 -10.46
CA ILE A 50 6.52 14.62 -11.44
C ILE A 50 5.58 13.62 -10.71
N TYR A 51 6.07 12.99 -9.63
CA TYR A 51 5.27 12.12 -8.78
C TYR A 51 4.05 12.84 -8.19
N LEU A 52 4.20 14.04 -7.64
CA LEU A 52 3.10 14.81 -7.08
C LEU A 52 2.02 15.15 -8.11
N VAL A 53 2.44 15.47 -9.35
CA VAL A 53 1.49 15.70 -10.45
C VAL A 53 0.67 14.43 -10.74
N PHE A 54 1.31 13.28 -10.85
CA PHE A 54 0.60 12.03 -11.12
C PHE A 54 -0.25 11.57 -9.93
N LEU A 55 0.18 11.84 -8.71
CA LEU A 55 -0.59 11.53 -7.51
C LEU A 55 -1.93 12.26 -7.50
N VAL A 56 -1.96 13.53 -7.90
CA VAL A 56 -3.20 14.29 -8.02
C VAL A 56 -4.02 13.84 -9.24
N LEU A 57 -3.38 13.63 -10.39
CA LEU A 57 -4.11 13.28 -11.62
C LEU A 57 -4.69 11.87 -11.59
N LEU A 58 -3.99 10.89 -11.03
CA LEU A 58 -4.43 9.50 -11.02
C LEU A 58 -4.91 9.06 -9.63
N GLY A 59 -4.12 9.28 -8.59
CA GLY A 59 -4.41 8.80 -7.25
C GLY A 59 -5.71 9.37 -6.68
N LEU A 60 -5.92 10.67 -6.77
CA LEU A 60 -7.12 11.32 -6.22
C LEU A 60 -8.44 10.81 -6.84
N PRO A 61 -8.61 10.73 -8.19
CA PRO A 61 -9.84 10.19 -8.77
C PRO A 61 -10.12 8.74 -8.37
N ILE A 62 -9.09 7.90 -8.27
CA ILE A 62 -9.24 6.50 -7.88
C ILE A 62 -9.66 6.40 -6.41
N LEU A 63 -9.01 7.14 -5.52
CA LEU A 63 -9.32 7.16 -4.09
C LEU A 63 -10.76 7.63 -3.83
N VAL A 64 -11.21 8.68 -4.51
CA VAL A 64 -12.61 9.16 -4.45
C VAL A 64 -13.58 8.09 -4.95
N SER A 65 -13.20 7.32 -5.98
CA SER A 65 -14.03 6.23 -6.51
C SER A 65 -14.20 5.10 -5.50
N GLU A 66 -13.13 4.66 -4.84
CA GLU A 66 -13.21 3.65 -3.79
C GLU A 66 -14.08 4.10 -2.61
N PHE A 67 -13.85 5.30 -2.09
CA PHE A 67 -14.67 5.84 -1.01
C PHE A 67 -16.15 5.98 -1.41
N ALA A 68 -16.44 6.38 -2.64
CA ALA A 68 -17.81 6.52 -3.13
C ALA A 68 -18.55 5.18 -3.16
N VAL A 69 -17.91 4.13 -3.66
CA VAL A 69 -18.47 2.77 -3.68
C VAL A 69 -18.73 2.29 -2.26
N GLY A 70 -17.77 2.44 -1.36
CA GLY A 70 -17.91 2.06 0.06
C GLY A 70 -19.02 2.83 0.75
N ARG A 71 -19.03 4.17 0.67
CA ARG A 71 -20.01 5.04 1.35
C ARG A 71 -21.42 4.82 0.86
N SER A 72 -21.60 4.61 -0.45
CA SER A 72 -22.91 4.36 -1.03
C SER A 72 -23.46 2.97 -0.74
N SER A 73 -22.59 1.94 -0.80
CA SER A 73 -22.99 0.56 -0.54
C SER A 73 -23.19 0.26 0.93
N ARG A 74 -22.39 0.88 1.81
CA ARG A 74 -22.28 0.53 3.25
C ARG A 74 -21.85 -0.92 3.46
N LEU A 75 -21.09 -1.49 2.51
CA LEU A 75 -20.62 -2.87 2.51
C LEU A 75 -19.13 -2.90 2.16
N SER A 76 -18.48 -4.03 2.39
CA SER A 76 -17.13 -4.29 1.91
C SER A 76 -17.13 -4.69 0.43
N THR A 77 -15.95 -4.70 -0.18
CA THR A 77 -15.72 -5.13 -1.58
C THR A 77 -16.41 -6.47 -1.91
N ALA A 78 -16.58 -7.33 -0.93
CA ALA A 78 -17.24 -8.62 -1.12
C ALA A 78 -18.66 -8.52 -1.68
N ARG A 79 -19.41 -7.45 -1.35
CA ARG A 79 -20.81 -7.26 -1.77
C ARG A 79 -21.13 -5.88 -2.33
N ALA A 80 -20.23 -4.91 -2.22
CA ALA A 80 -20.52 -3.52 -2.61
C ALA A 80 -20.84 -3.38 -4.10
N PHE A 81 -20.03 -4.00 -4.96
CA PHE A 81 -20.25 -3.97 -6.41
C PHE A 81 -21.59 -4.60 -6.79
N HIS A 82 -21.91 -5.77 -6.23
CA HIS A 82 -23.18 -6.44 -6.50
C HIS A 82 -24.40 -5.61 -6.10
N LYS A 83 -24.28 -4.82 -5.02
CA LYS A 83 -25.37 -3.94 -4.56
C LYS A 83 -25.59 -2.73 -5.47
N LEU A 84 -24.53 -2.19 -6.06
CA LEU A 84 -24.58 -0.92 -6.81
C LEU A 84 -24.62 -1.12 -8.32
N GLU A 85 -24.25 -2.27 -8.84
CA GLU A 85 -24.21 -2.53 -10.28
C GLU A 85 -25.61 -2.66 -10.90
N PRO A 86 -25.80 -2.26 -12.16
CA PRO A 86 -27.05 -2.50 -12.89
C PRO A 86 -27.21 -4.00 -13.19
N GLU A 87 -28.45 -4.43 -13.37
CA GLU A 87 -28.78 -5.80 -13.77
C GLU A 87 -28.05 -6.23 -15.05
N GLY A 88 -27.45 -7.41 -15.03
CA GLY A 88 -26.72 -7.99 -16.14
C GLY A 88 -25.27 -7.52 -16.30
N SER A 89 -24.75 -6.74 -15.36
CA SER A 89 -23.35 -6.36 -15.29
C SER A 89 -22.48 -7.49 -14.67
N ASN A 90 -21.17 -7.39 -14.84
CA ASN A 90 -20.21 -8.36 -14.31
C ASN A 90 -19.27 -7.78 -13.25
N PHE A 91 -19.47 -6.53 -12.82
CA PHE A 91 -18.56 -5.87 -11.89
C PHE A 91 -18.46 -6.59 -10.53
N HIS A 92 -19.52 -7.27 -10.07
CA HIS A 92 -19.48 -8.08 -8.85
C HIS A 92 -18.39 -9.14 -8.85
N LYS A 93 -17.92 -9.59 -10.02
CA LYS A 93 -16.82 -10.56 -10.13
C LYS A 93 -15.49 -10.02 -9.65
N TYR A 94 -15.32 -8.68 -9.69
CA TYR A 94 -14.16 -8.03 -9.08
C TYR A 94 -14.04 -8.31 -7.57
N SER A 95 -15.15 -8.54 -6.88
CA SER A 95 -15.14 -8.86 -5.45
C SER A 95 -14.20 -10.02 -5.11
N TYR A 96 -14.14 -11.05 -5.94
CA TYR A 96 -13.21 -12.16 -5.74
C TYR A 96 -11.75 -11.72 -5.87
N MET A 97 -11.44 -10.91 -6.89
CA MET A 97 -10.10 -10.38 -7.11
C MET A 97 -9.67 -9.47 -5.94
N GLY A 98 -10.55 -8.59 -5.47
CA GLY A 98 -10.30 -7.72 -4.33
C GLY A 98 -10.09 -8.50 -3.03
N MET A 99 -10.95 -9.50 -2.76
CA MET A 99 -10.79 -10.35 -1.56
C MET A 99 -9.47 -11.13 -1.58
N ILE A 100 -9.16 -11.82 -2.68
CA ILE A 100 -7.90 -12.56 -2.84
C ILE A 100 -6.72 -11.61 -2.67
N GLY A 101 -6.78 -10.40 -3.27
CA GLY A 101 -5.74 -9.39 -3.17
C GLY A 101 -5.44 -8.98 -1.73
N ASN A 102 -6.45 -8.80 -0.89
CA ASN A 102 -6.24 -8.46 0.53
C ASN A 102 -5.52 -9.58 1.30
N TYR A 103 -5.91 -10.85 1.08
CA TYR A 103 -5.22 -11.97 1.71
C TYR A 103 -3.78 -12.10 1.21
N MET A 104 -3.56 -12.05 -0.10
CA MET A 104 -2.21 -12.15 -0.69
C MET A 104 -1.29 -11.02 -0.23
N LEU A 105 -1.80 -9.80 -0.13
CA LEU A 105 -1.02 -8.69 0.43
C LEU A 105 -0.57 -9.01 1.86
N MET A 106 -1.45 -9.55 2.68
CA MET A 106 -1.14 -9.85 4.08
C MET A 106 -0.24 -11.08 4.25
N MET A 107 -0.14 -11.99 3.26
CA MET A 107 0.76 -13.14 3.32
C MET A 107 2.21 -12.73 3.53
N PHE A 108 2.71 -11.76 2.79
CA PHE A 108 4.09 -11.27 2.96
C PHE A 108 4.20 -10.02 3.84
N TYR A 109 3.19 -9.16 3.86
CA TYR A 109 3.26 -7.89 4.59
C TYR A 109 3.31 -8.08 6.11
N THR A 110 2.61 -9.09 6.65
CA THR A 110 2.67 -9.45 8.08
C THR A 110 4.06 -9.94 8.50
N MET A 111 4.76 -10.66 7.63
CA MET A 111 6.15 -11.08 7.83
C MET A 111 7.07 -9.85 7.89
N VAL A 112 6.93 -8.92 6.94
CA VAL A 112 7.73 -7.68 6.92
C VAL A 112 7.44 -6.79 8.12
N ALA A 113 6.16 -6.69 8.56
CA ALA A 113 5.81 -6.01 9.80
C ALA A 113 6.52 -6.65 11.02
N GLY A 114 6.61 -7.98 11.05
CA GLY A 114 7.40 -8.72 12.04
C GLY A 114 8.88 -8.35 12.00
N TRP A 115 9.49 -8.18 10.82
CA TRP A 115 10.90 -7.75 10.71
C TRP A 115 11.13 -6.35 11.28
N MET A 116 10.19 -5.40 11.04
CA MET A 116 10.29 -4.04 11.60
C MET A 116 10.30 -4.08 13.13
N MET A 117 9.40 -4.87 13.72
CA MET A 117 9.31 -5.03 15.17
C MET A 117 10.57 -5.73 15.74
N TYR A 118 11.06 -6.75 15.07
CA TYR A 118 12.29 -7.43 15.46
C TYR A 118 13.49 -6.50 15.43
N TYR A 119 13.67 -5.71 14.36
CA TYR A 119 14.76 -4.74 14.29
C TYR A 119 14.60 -3.61 15.31
N GLY A 120 13.38 -3.21 15.65
CA GLY A 120 13.11 -2.30 16.78
C GLY A 120 13.67 -2.85 18.08
N TYR A 121 13.41 -4.14 18.38
CA TYR A 121 13.98 -4.84 19.52
C TYR A 121 15.52 -4.95 19.43
N VAL A 122 16.06 -5.28 18.27
CA VAL A 122 17.52 -5.43 18.05
C VAL A 122 18.26 -4.11 18.29
N MET A 123 17.74 -3.00 17.72
CA MET A 123 18.33 -1.68 17.90
C MET A 123 18.18 -1.19 19.35
N ALA A 124 17.02 -1.35 19.95
CA ALA A 124 16.77 -0.97 21.35
C ALA A 124 17.65 -1.72 22.35
N THR A 125 17.96 -3.00 22.08
CA THR A 125 18.86 -3.81 22.93
C THR A 125 20.34 -3.59 22.62
N GLY A 126 20.68 -2.88 21.53
CA GLY A 126 22.07 -2.59 21.16
C GLY A 126 22.82 -3.78 20.54
N LYS A 127 22.10 -4.80 20.05
CA LYS A 127 22.75 -6.00 19.45
C LYS A 127 23.61 -5.71 18.22
N LEU A 128 23.34 -4.63 17.51
CA LEU A 128 24.11 -4.17 16.34
C LEU A 128 25.03 -2.99 16.68
N SER A 129 25.14 -2.56 17.94
CA SER A 129 25.99 -1.43 18.31
C SER A 129 27.47 -1.74 18.09
N GLY A 130 28.14 -0.94 17.25
CA GLY A 130 29.54 -1.12 16.90
C GLY A 130 29.81 -2.26 15.91
N ALA A 131 28.78 -2.88 15.35
CA ALA A 131 28.92 -3.90 14.31
C ALA A 131 29.48 -3.28 13.02
N SER A 132 30.37 -4.00 12.34
CA SER A 132 30.87 -3.69 11.01
C SER A 132 29.77 -3.85 9.94
N SER A 133 29.98 -3.29 8.77
CA SER A 133 29.03 -3.41 7.64
C SER A 133 28.77 -4.85 7.24
N ASP A 134 29.80 -5.71 7.31
CA ASP A 134 29.67 -7.13 7.00
C ASP A 134 28.87 -7.87 8.08
N GLU A 135 29.04 -7.50 9.35
CA GLU A 135 28.26 -8.08 10.46
C GLU A 135 26.79 -7.67 10.37
N VAL A 136 26.48 -6.42 10.00
CA VAL A 136 25.11 -5.96 9.78
C VAL A 136 24.46 -6.70 8.60
N SER A 137 25.18 -6.87 7.51
CA SER A 137 24.72 -7.63 6.34
C SER A 137 24.53 -9.12 6.68
N GLY A 138 25.48 -9.70 7.42
CA GLY A 138 25.39 -11.06 7.93
C GLY A 138 24.21 -11.26 8.88
N PHE A 139 23.92 -10.29 9.74
CA PHE A 139 22.78 -10.33 10.65
C PHE A 139 21.45 -10.39 9.88
N PHE A 140 21.29 -9.57 8.83
CA PHE A 140 20.11 -9.60 7.98
C PHE A 140 19.99 -10.93 7.22
N SER A 141 21.09 -11.43 6.65
CA SER A 141 21.12 -12.72 5.96
C SER A 141 20.74 -13.87 6.90
N ASN A 142 21.24 -13.85 8.15
CA ASN A 142 20.87 -14.82 9.17
C ASN A 142 19.38 -14.74 9.57
N LEU A 143 18.79 -13.53 9.61
CA LEU A 143 17.37 -13.39 9.83
C LEU A 143 16.58 -14.05 8.69
N MET A 144 16.96 -13.80 7.43
CA MET A 144 16.28 -14.37 6.25
C MET A 144 16.30 -15.90 6.25
N THR A 145 17.34 -16.53 6.76
CA THR A 145 17.41 -17.98 6.86
C THR A 145 16.78 -18.54 8.15
N SER A 146 16.49 -17.68 9.14
CA SER A 146 15.91 -18.09 10.44
C SER A 146 14.39 -18.16 10.37
N THR A 147 13.84 -19.24 9.79
CA THR A 147 12.38 -19.46 9.69
C THR A 147 11.67 -19.29 11.04
N GLY A 148 12.26 -19.78 12.14
CA GLY A 148 11.65 -19.68 13.48
C GLY A 148 11.52 -18.24 13.97
N THR A 149 12.57 -17.41 13.82
CA THR A 149 12.54 -15.99 14.21
C THR A 149 11.53 -15.20 13.37
N MET A 150 11.53 -15.40 12.05
CA MET A 150 10.58 -14.73 11.15
C MET A 150 9.15 -15.11 11.48
N THR A 151 8.86 -16.41 11.67
CA THR A 151 7.53 -16.89 12.05
C THR A 151 7.08 -16.33 13.40
N GLY A 152 7.95 -16.34 14.40
CA GLY A 152 7.61 -15.81 15.73
C GLY A 152 7.19 -14.35 15.70
N TRP A 153 7.97 -13.48 15.03
CA TRP A 153 7.64 -12.06 14.94
C TRP A 153 6.46 -11.77 14.00
N MET A 154 6.26 -12.55 12.94
CA MET A 154 5.05 -12.50 12.11
C MET A 154 3.80 -12.82 12.94
N ILE A 155 3.83 -13.88 13.76
CA ILE A 155 2.72 -14.23 14.66
C ILE A 155 2.44 -13.10 15.64
N VAL A 156 3.46 -12.46 16.21
CA VAL A 156 3.29 -11.29 17.09
C VAL A 156 2.58 -10.15 16.36
N ALA A 157 2.99 -9.83 15.12
CA ALA A 157 2.34 -8.79 14.31
C ALA A 157 0.87 -9.13 14.02
N VAL A 158 0.58 -10.37 13.63
CA VAL A 158 -0.79 -10.86 13.35
C VAL A 158 -1.67 -10.77 14.59
N LEU A 159 -1.18 -11.23 15.75
CA LEU A 159 -1.94 -11.23 17.01
C LEU A 159 -2.20 -9.81 17.50
N LEU A 160 -1.22 -8.90 17.41
CA LEU A 160 -1.41 -7.50 17.80
C LEU A 160 -2.45 -6.82 16.91
N ALA A 161 -2.36 -6.98 15.59
CA ALA A 161 -3.28 -6.32 14.66
C ALA A 161 -4.71 -6.87 14.79
N PHE A 162 -4.91 -8.19 14.84
CA PHE A 162 -6.23 -8.76 15.09
C PHE A 162 -6.75 -8.48 16.51
N GLY A 163 -5.86 -8.37 17.49
CA GLY A 163 -6.22 -7.91 18.83
C GLY A 163 -6.87 -6.54 18.80
N VAL A 164 -6.30 -5.59 18.03
CA VAL A 164 -6.89 -4.27 17.80
C VAL A 164 -8.24 -4.37 17.08
N CYS A 165 -8.32 -5.14 15.99
CA CYS A 165 -9.55 -5.31 15.22
C CYS A 165 -10.68 -5.98 16.04
N SER A 166 -10.35 -6.85 17.00
CA SER A 166 -11.33 -7.53 17.85
C SER A 166 -12.14 -6.59 18.72
N LEU A 167 -11.57 -5.42 19.08
CA LEU A 167 -12.22 -4.39 19.88
C LEU A 167 -13.25 -3.54 19.12
N GLY A 168 -13.42 -3.79 17.80
CA GLY A 168 -14.34 -3.06 16.93
C GLY A 168 -13.76 -1.79 16.33
N LEU A 169 -14.57 -1.08 15.55
CA LEU A 169 -14.11 0.08 14.79
C LEU A 169 -13.70 1.24 15.71
N GLN A 170 -14.59 1.70 16.58
CA GLN A 170 -14.34 2.92 17.38
C GLN A 170 -13.35 2.69 18.52
N ASN A 171 -13.54 1.62 19.30
CA ASN A 171 -12.73 1.37 20.51
C ASN A 171 -11.37 0.74 20.20
N GLY A 172 -11.27 -0.02 19.09
CA GLY A 172 -10.04 -0.67 18.63
C GLY A 172 -9.36 0.16 17.56
N ILE A 173 -9.83 0.02 16.33
CA ILE A 173 -9.16 0.52 15.13
C ILE A 173 -8.99 2.03 15.18
N GLU A 174 -10.07 2.79 15.35
CA GLU A 174 -10.00 4.27 15.35
C GLU A 174 -9.13 4.79 16.49
N ARG A 175 -9.37 4.31 17.71
CA ARG A 175 -8.66 4.82 18.89
C ARG A 175 -7.17 4.51 18.87
N ILE A 176 -6.82 3.27 18.55
CA ILE A 176 -5.42 2.81 18.58
C ILE A 176 -4.65 3.36 17.37
N THR A 177 -5.21 3.27 16.15
CA THR A 177 -4.55 3.81 14.95
C THR A 177 -4.37 5.32 15.05
N LYS A 178 -5.32 6.06 15.64
CA LYS A 178 -5.17 7.50 15.88
C LYS A 178 -3.94 7.80 16.73
N VAL A 179 -3.74 7.09 17.84
CA VAL A 179 -2.55 7.26 18.69
C VAL A 179 -1.29 6.87 17.94
N MET A 180 -1.28 5.74 17.25
CA MET A 180 -0.14 5.30 16.45
C MET A 180 0.24 6.33 15.37
N MET A 181 -0.74 6.89 14.65
CA MET A 181 -0.49 7.89 13.60
C MET A 181 0.04 9.20 14.16
N VAL A 182 -0.47 9.67 15.30
CA VAL A 182 0.07 10.87 15.96
C VAL A 182 1.51 10.64 16.40
N CYS A 183 1.81 9.50 17.03
CA CYS A 183 3.18 9.14 17.41
C CYS A 183 4.09 9.00 16.16
N LEU A 184 3.60 8.37 15.09
CA LEU A 184 4.31 8.23 13.82
C LEU A 184 4.67 9.61 13.24
N LEU A 185 3.70 10.52 13.17
CA LEU A 185 3.93 11.88 12.65
C LEU A 185 4.91 12.68 13.50
N ALA A 186 4.88 12.51 14.82
CA ALA A 186 5.85 13.13 15.72
C ALA A 186 7.26 12.55 15.53
N LEU A 187 7.38 11.21 15.48
CA LEU A 187 8.65 10.52 15.29
C LEU A 187 9.32 10.87 13.96
N ILE A 188 8.54 10.90 12.86
CA ILE A 188 9.10 11.19 11.54
C ILE A 188 9.66 12.61 11.46
N VAL A 189 9.02 13.60 12.11
CA VAL A 189 9.52 14.97 12.18
C VAL A 189 10.83 15.03 12.98
N VAL A 190 10.89 14.39 14.16
CA VAL A 190 12.09 14.34 15.00
C VAL A 190 13.25 13.68 14.26
N LEU A 191 13.01 12.55 13.61
CA LEU A 191 14.02 11.83 12.83
C LEU A 191 14.50 12.64 11.62
N ALA A 192 13.59 13.31 10.90
CA ALA A 192 13.98 14.15 9.75
C ALA A 192 14.80 15.38 10.19
N VAL A 193 14.40 16.06 11.26
CA VAL A 193 15.19 17.17 11.81
C VAL A 193 16.59 16.68 12.21
N HIS A 194 16.68 15.55 12.89
CA HIS A 194 17.98 14.98 13.24
C HIS A 194 18.82 14.65 11.99
N SER A 195 18.24 14.00 10.97
CA SER A 195 18.96 13.62 9.76
C SER A 195 19.52 14.82 8.99
N VAL A 196 18.76 15.91 8.87
CA VAL A 196 19.23 17.12 8.16
C VAL A 196 20.30 17.92 8.94
N THR A 197 20.43 17.68 10.24
CA THR A 197 21.46 18.32 11.08
C THR A 197 22.78 17.55 11.16
N LEU A 198 22.88 16.39 10.49
CA LEU A 198 24.12 15.62 10.44
C LEU A 198 25.20 16.34 9.60
N ASP A 199 26.44 16.20 10.01
CA ASP A 199 27.58 16.72 9.24
C ASP A 199 27.63 16.05 7.86
N GLY A 200 27.68 16.84 6.78
CA GLY A 200 27.66 16.34 5.40
C GLY A 200 26.25 16.10 4.82
N ALA A 201 25.17 16.18 5.60
CA ALA A 201 23.81 15.93 5.13
C ALA A 201 23.30 16.97 4.11
N MET A 202 23.89 18.17 4.08
CA MET A 202 23.40 19.29 3.24
C MET A 202 23.44 18.99 1.75
N GLU A 203 24.38 18.18 1.27
CA GLU A 203 24.41 17.75 -0.14
C GLU A 203 23.22 16.85 -0.46
N GLY A 204 22.87 15.93 0.44
CA GLY A 204 21.67 15.10 0.34
C GLY A 204 20.38 15.93 0.39
N VAL A 205 20.31 16.95 1.24
CA VAL A 205 19.17 17.87 1.30
C VAL A 205 19.02 18.63 -0.02
N LYS A 206 20.13 19.14 -0.60
CA LYS A 206 20.09 19.81 -1.90
C LYS A 206 19.64 18.86 -3.01
N PHE A 207 20.19 17.65 -3.05
CA PHE A 207 19.76 16.62 -4.02
C PHE A 207 18.28 16.32 -3.91
N TYR A 208 17.76 16.26 -2.69
CA TYR A 208 16.37 15.89 -2.42
C TYR A 208 15.38 17.03 -2.69
N LEU A 209 15.74 18.29 -2.41
CA LEU A 209 14.81 19.42 -2.46
C LEU A 209 15.04 20.36 -3.66
N VAL A 210 16.21 20.35 -4.29
CA VAL A 210 16.53 21.25 -5.40
C VAL A 210 16.48 20.48 -6.72
N PRO A 211 15.51 20.79 -7.61
CA PRO A 211 15.41 20.13 -8.91
C PRO A 211 16.67 20.36 -9.76
N ASN A 212 17.24 19.29 -10.28
CA ASN A 212 18.38 19.33 -11.19
C ASN A 212 18.06 18.58 -12.49
N LEU A 213 18.10 19.29 -13.61
CA LEU A 213 17.80 18.73 -14.93
C LEU A 213 18.86 17.74 -15.40
N ASP A 214 20.11 17.87 -14.96
CA ASP A 214 21.17 16.94 -15.35
C ASP A 214 20.97 15.57 -14.68
N ASN A 215 20.46 15.55 -13.46
CA ASN A 215 20.06 14.29 -12.79
C ASN A 215 18.92 13.58 -13.55
N ILE A 216 17.95 14.34 -14.09
CA ILE A 216 16.88 13.76 -14.93
C ILE A 216 17.45 13.17 -16.22
N ARG A 217 18.38 13.91 -16.87
CA ARG A 217 19.01 13.44 -18.11
C ARG A 217 19.83 12.19 -17.87
N ALA A 218 20.58 12.14 -16.78
CA ALA A 218 21.38 10.96 -16.40
C ALA A 218 20.50 9.73 -16.13
N ALA A 219 19.35 9.88 -15.44
CA ALA A 219 18.41 8.83 -15.17
C ALA A 219 17.55 8.44 -16.40
N GLY A 220 17.48 9.32 -17.40
CA GLY A 220 16.61 9.17 -18.58
C GLY A 220 15.18 9.63 -18.30
N LEU A 221 14.74 10.70 -18.98
CA LEU A 221 13.42 11.33 -18.75
C LEU A 221 12.26 10.31 -18.79
N GLY A 222 12.28 9.38 -19.74
CA GLY A 222 11.25 8.35 -19.85
C GLY A 222 11.17 7.45 -18.60
N ASN A 223 12.32 7.08 -18.04
CA ASN A 223 12.39 6.26 -16.83
C ASN A 223 11.92 7.04 -15.60
N VAL A 224 12.26 8.33 -15.51
CA VAL A 224 11.81 9.22 -14.42
C VAL A 224 10.30 9.37 -14.43
N ILE A 225 9.71 9.69 -15.58
CA ILE A 225 8.25 9.82 -15.76
C ILE A 225 7.57 8.48 -15.39
N PHE A 226 8.07 7.37 -15.91
CA PHE A 226 7.49 6.06 -15.65
C PHE A 226 7.61 5.66 -14.18
N GLY A 227 8.77 5.88 -13.57
CA GLY A 227 8.99 5.62 -12.15
C GLY A 227 8.06 6.45 -11.25
N ALA A 228 7.91 7.74 -11.54
CA ALA A 228 7.02 8.64 -10.80
C ALA A 228 5.54 8.24 -10.94
N LEU A 229 5.13 7.87 -12.14
CA LEU A 229 3.80 7.38 -12.43
C LEU A 229 3.49 6.06 -11.68
N SER A 230 4.42 5.11 -11.72
CA SER A 230 4.32 3.83 -10.99
C SER A 230 4.25 4.06 -9.47
N GLN A 231 5.05 4.98 -8.92
CA GLN A 231 5.04 5.30 -7.51
C GLN A 231 3.72 5.97 -7.08
N ALA A 232 3.16 6.86 -7.89
CA ALA A 232 1.88 7.50 -7.61
C ALA A 232 0.71 6.51 -7.50
N PHE A 233 0.78 5.42 -8.26
CA PHE A 233 -0.18 4.32 -8.15
C PHE A 233 -0.02 3.53 -6.85
N PHE A 234 1.22 3.30 -6.48
CA PHE A 234 1.55 2.38 -5.40
C PHE A 234 1.30 2.97 -4.01
N THR A 235 1.52 4.29 -3.85
CA THR A 235 1.58 4.93 -2.54
C THR A 235 0.27 4.89 -1.75
N LEU A 236 -0.88 4.93 -2.42
CA LEU A 236 -2.20 5.05 -1.78
C LEU A 236 -2.87 3.71 -1.43
N SER A 237 -2.23 2.57 -1.70
CA SER A 237 -2.79 1.22 -1.46
C SER A 237 -4.21 1.03 -2.06
N ILE A 238 -4.48 1.67 -3.20
CA ILE A 238 -5.76 1.63 -3.91
C ILE A 238 -5.87 0.44 -4.85
N GLY A 239 -7.08 0.06 -5.21
CA GLY A 239 -7.36 -1.02 -6.18
C GLY A 239 -7.69 -2.38 -5.58
N ILE A 240 -7.68 -2.52 -4.25
CA ILE A 240 -8.12 -3.75 -3.54
C ILE A 240 -9.32 -3.53 -2.62
N GLY A 241 -9.90 -2.34 -2.63
CA GLY A 241 -11.02 -1.98 -1.77
C GLY A 241 -10.63 -1.73 -0.31
N ALA A 242 -9.34 -1.53 -0.01
CA ALA A 242 -8.90 -1.20 1.34
C ALA A 242 -9.39 0.19 1.76
N MET A 243 -9.51 1.13 0.83
CA MET A 243 -10.11 2.44 1.09
C MET A 243 -11.65 2.40 1.03
N GLU A 244 -12.21 1.50 0.24
CA GLU A 244 -13.65 1.28 0.15
C GLU A 244 -14.27 0.93 1.50
N ILE A 245 -13.63 0.04 2.29
CA ILE A 245 -14.16 -0.35 3.60
C ILE A 245 -14.28 0.84 4.54
N PHE A 246 -13.31 1.76 4.54
CA PHE A 246 -13.38 2.99 5.35
C PHE A 246 -14.45 3.95 4.82
N GLY A 247 -14.63 4.03 3.50
CA GLY A 247 -15.78 4.70 2.91
C GLY A 247 -17.11 4.17 3.45
N SER A 248 -17.23 2.85 3.64
CA SER A 248 -18.47 2.23 4.16
C SER A 248 -18.80 2.61 5.61
N TYR A 249 -17.83 3.07 6.38
CA TYR A 249 -17.98 3.57 7.75
C TYR A 249 -18.13 5.10 7.84
N MET A 250 -17.97 5.80 6.69
CA MET A 250 -18.02 7.26 6.64
C MET A 250 -19.46 7.78 6.58
N GLY A 251 -19.73 8.88 7.30
CA GLY A 251 -20.98 9.64 7.20
C GLY A 251 -21.07 10.48 5.92
N LYS A 252 -22.14 11.27 5.79
CA LYS A 252 -22.42 12.14 4.62
C LYS A 252 -22.20 13.63 4.89
N GLU A 253 -21.54 13.96 6.00
CA GLU A 253 -21.34 15.35 6.43
C GLU A 253 -20.31 16.08 5.56
N CYS A 254 -19.32 15.34 5.02
CA CYS A 254 -18.21 15.86 4.23
C CYS A 254 -18.20 15.28 2.81
N THR A 255 -17.70 16.08 1.87
CA THR A 255 -17.49 15.65 0.47
C THR A 255 -16.31 14.67 0.40
N LEU A 256 -16.38 13.67 -0.49
CA LEU A 256 -15.31 12.66 -0.63
C LEU A 256 -14.02 13.28 -1.17
N ALA A 257 -14.11 14.23 -2.10
CA ALA A 257 -12.91 14.88 -2.64
C ALA A 257 -12.12 15.62 -1.55
N GLY A 258 -12.79 16.34 -0.64
CA GLY A 258 -12.13 17.02 0.46
C GLY A 258 -11.41 16.07 1.41
N GLU A 259 -12.06 14.96 1.78
CA GLU A 259 -11.46 13.96 2.64
C GLU A 259 -10.31 13.21 1.96
N SER A 260 -10.45 12.87 0.69
CA SER A 260 -9.38 12.25 -0.11
C SER A 260 -8.14 13.15 -0.22
N ILE A 261 -8.32 14.47 -0.39
CA ILE A 261 -7.20 15.42 -0.40
C ILE A 261 -6.49 15.44 0.96
N ASN A 262 -7.21 15.42 2.07
CA ASN A 262 -6.59 15.38 3.40
C ASN A 262 -5.74 14.12 3.60
N ILE A 263 -6.24 12.96 3.18
CA ILE A 263 -5.51 11.69 3.25
C ILE A 263 -4.26 11.73 2.35
N LEU A 264 -4.42 12.24 1.13
CA LEU A 264 -3.32 12.37 0.16
C LEU A 264 -2.21 13.32 0.67
N ILE A 265 -2.58 14.41 1.33
CA ILE A 265 -1.61 15.33 1.96
C ILE A 265 -0.84 14.61 3.07
N LEU A 266 -1.52 13.85 3.94
CA LEU A 266 -0.86 13.11 5.02
C LEU A 266 0.07 12.01 4.48
N ASP A 267 -0.39 11.24 3.49
CA ASP A 267 0.41 10.20 2.84
C ASP A 267 1.67 10.80 2.20
N THR A 268 1.50 11.87 1.43
CA THR A 268 2.61 12.60 0.79
C THR A 268 3.57 13.19 1.82
N PHE A 269 3.05 13.79 2.89
CA PHE A 269 3.88 14.32 3.97
C PHE A 269 4.79 13.24 4.55
N VAL A 270 4.24 12.06 4.85
CA VAL A 270 5.05 10.94 5.38
C VAL A 270 6.09 10.49 4.36
N ALA A 271 5.73 10.33 3.07
CA ALA A 271 6.67 9.96 2.02
C ALA A 271 7.85 10.97 1.91
N LEU A 272 7.52 12.27 1.89
CA LEU A 272 8.53 13.34 1.80
C LEU A 272 9.43 13.38 3.03
N MET A 273 8.86 13.24 4.23
CA MET A 273 9.65 13.22 5.46
C MET A 273 10.53 11.97 5.56
N ALA A 274 10.05 10.81 5.11
CA ALA A 274 10.86 9.59 5.04
C ALA A 274 12.07 9.77 4.10
N GLY A 275 11.88 10.43 2.97
CA GLY A 275 12.99 10.79 2.08
C GLY A 275 13.98 11.73 2.74
N LEU A 276 13.52 12.71 3.54
CA LEU A 276 14.38 13.61 4.32
C LEU A 276 15.11 12.91 5.49
N ILE A 277 14.60 11.76 5.97
CA ILE A 277 15.36 10.94 6.92
C ILE A 277 16.48 10.20 6.20
N ILE A 278 16.16 9.56 5.09
CA ILE A 278 17.02 8.55 4.46
C ILE A 278 18.08 9.18 3.57
N ILE A 279 17.70 10.06 2.65
CA ILE A 279 18.62 10.60 1.65
C ILE A 279 19.75 11.44 2.30
N PRO A 280 19.48 12.44 3.18
CA PRO A 280 20.55 13.20 3.81
C PRO A 280 21.48 12.33 4.68
N ALA A 281 20.90 11.31 5.39
CA ALA A 281 21.71 10.39 6.18
C ALA A 281 22.65 9.53 5.31
N CYS A 282 22.15 9.02 4.16
CA CYS A 282 22.99 8.27 3.22
C CYS A 282 24.17 9.15 2.69
N PHE A 283 23.90 10.41 2.35
CA PHE A 283 24.96 11.35 1.91
C PHE A 283 25.96 11.65 3.04
N ALA A 284 25.48 11.91 4.26
CA ALA A 284 26.33 12.22 5.41
C ALA A 284 27.35 11.11 5.71
N PHE A 285 26.99 9.85 5.47
CA PHE A 285 27.83 8.69 5.78
C PHE A 285 28.39 8.01 4.52
N ASN A 286 28.23 8.61 3.33
CA ASN A 286 28.70 8.06 2.05
C ASN A 286 28.22 6.62 1.78
N VAL A 287 26.98 6.34 2.13
CA VAL A 287 26.33 5.04 1.91
C VAL A 287 25.32 5.17 0.78
N GLU A 288 25.41 4.32 -0.24
CA GLU A 288 24.43 4.32 -1.33
C GLU A 288 23.09 3.79 -0.83
N PRO A 289 21.96 4.47 -1.15
CA PRO A 289 20.65 3.96 -0.81
C PRO A 289 20.35 2.69 -1.62
N GLY A 290 20.45 1.54 -0.97
CA GLY A 290 20.15 0.23 -1.55
C GLY A 290 18.69 0.11 -2.01
N ALA A 291 18.35 -0.95 -2.74
CA ALA A 291 17.00 -1.23 -3.19
C ALA A 291 16.25 -2.14 -2.21
N GLY A 292 14.93 -1.92 -2.10
CA GLY A 292 14.05 -2.81 -1.35
C GLY A 292 14.39 -2.95 0.14
N PRO A 293 14.27 -4.16 0.71
CA PRO A 293 14.55 -4.42 2.13
C PRO A 293 15.96 -4.04 2.57
N GLY A 294 16.95 -4.15 1.66
CA GLY A 294 18.36 -3.80 1.96
C GLY A 294 18.54 -2.37 2.43
N LEU A 295 17.76 -1.41 1.91
CA LEU A 295 17.82 -0.02 2.37
C LEU A 295 17.50 0.09 3.87
N VAL A 296 16.45 -0.58 4.33
CA VAL A 296 15.95 -0.46 5.70
C VAL A 296 16.76 -1.34 6.66
N PHE A 297 17.12 -2.55 6.27
CA PHE A 297 17.67 -3.56 7.18
C PHE A 297 19.20 -3.72 7.12
N ILE A 298 19.85 -3.12 6.12
CA ILE A 298 21.31 -3.12 5.98
C ILE A 298 21.84 -1.69 5.98
N THR A 299 21.38 -0.86 5.01
CA THR A 299 21.92 0.50 4.82
C THR A 299 21.68 1.38 6.05
N LEU A 300 20.44 1.48 6.54
CA LEU A 300 20.13 2.34 7.68
C LEU A 300 20.74 1.88 9.01
N PRO A 301 20.76 0.60 9.39
CA PRO A 301 21.54 0.16 10.55
C PRO A 301 23.02 0.51 10.48
N ASN A 302 23.66 0.42 9.30
CA ASN A 302 25.03 0.89 9.12
C ASN A 302 25.18 2.41 9.34
N VAL A 303 24.23 3.20 8.86
CA VAL A 303 24.17 4.65 9.13
C VAL A 303 24.04 4.90 10.62
N PHE A 304 23.10 4.23 11.31
CA PHE A 304 22.92 4.40 12.75
C PHE A 304 24.16 4.00 13.55
N ASN A 305 24.89 2.95 13.15
CA ASN A 305 26.14 2.57 13.83
C ASN A 305 27.25 3.62 13.75
N GLN A 306 27.23 4.48 12.75
CA GLN A 306 28.20 5.58 12.59
C GLN A 306 27.76 6.86 13.31
N MET A 307 26.49 6.94 13.73
CA MET A 307 25.92 8.14 14.37
C MET A 307 26.16 8.14 15.88
N ALA A 308 26.39 9.34 16.45
CA ALA A 308 26.34 9.52 17.89
C ALA A 308 24.91 9.22 18.42
N GLY A 309 24.81 8.30 19.39
CA GLY A 309 23.52 7.86 19.91
C GLY A 309 22.71 6.97 18.93
N GLY A 310 23.36 6.35 17.96
CA GLY A 310 22.71 5.57 16.90
C GLY A 310 21.79 4.45 17.37
N ARG A 311 22.08 3.87 18.57
CA ARG A 311 21.17 2.92 19.23
C ARG A 311 19.78 3.54 19.46
N LEU A 312 19.72 4.75 19.98
CA LEU A 312 18.46 5.45 20.23
C LEU A 312 17.76 5.80 18.91
N TRP A 313 18.48 6.39 17.98
CA TRP A 313 17.93 6.81 16.69
C TRP A 313 17.45 5.64 15.86
N GLY A 314 18.19 4.53 15.85
CA GLY A 314 17.75 3.29 15.21
C GLY A 314 16.52 2.68 15.86
N ALA A 315 16.45 2.67 17.18
CA ALA A 315 15.26 2.18 17.90
C ALA A 315 14.02 3.04 17.59
N LEU A 316 14.14 4.38 17.60
CA LEU A 316 13.06 5.29 17.25
C LEU A 316 12.63 5.14 15.77
N PHE A 317 13.58 4.96 14.85
CA PHE A 317 13.29 4.71 13.45
C PHE A 317 12.49 3.41 13.26
N PHE A 318 12.94 2.29 13.84
CA PHE A 318 12.20 1.03 13.70
C PHE A 318 10.89 1.01 14.48
N LEU A 319 10.73 1.80 15.53
CA LEU A 319 9.43 2.04 16.17
C LEU A 319 8.48 2.78 15.21
N PHE A 320 8.96 3.84 14.55
CA PHE A 320 8.23 4.54 13.50
C PHE A 320 7.81 3.58 12.37
N MET A 321 8.75 2.76 11.88
CA MET A 321 8.50 1.75 10.85
C MET A 321 7.46 0.70 11.28
N SER A 322 7.54 0.26 12.54
CA SER A 322 6.58 -0.69 13.11
C SER A 322 5.17 -0.11 13.16
N PHE A 323 5.03 1.17 13.51
CA PHE A 323 3.72 1.84 13.50
C PHE A 323 3.18 1.99 12.07
N ALA A 324 4.02 2.37 11.10
CA ALA A 324 3.63 2.45 9.70
C ALA A 324 3.16 1.09 9.16
N ALA A 325 3.90 0.02 9.44
CA ALA A 325 3.53 -1.32 9.01
C ALA A 325 2.24 -1.82 9.70
N LEU A 326 2.14 -1.69 11.02
CA LEU A 326 0.98 -2.17 11.79
C LEU A 326 -0.30 -1.40 11.47
N SER A 327 -0.25 -0.09 11.19
CA SER A 327 -1.44 0.67 10.80
C SER A 327 -2.04 0.16 9.49
N THR A 328 -1.20 -0.16 8.52
CA THR A 328 -1.65 -0.80 7.26
C THR A 328 -2.20 -2.21 7.50
N VAL A 329 -1.53 -3.04 8.31
CA VAL A 329 -2.00 -4.40 8.64
C VAL A 329 -3.37 -4.36 9.32
N ILE A 330 -3.57 -3.49 10.32
CA ILE A 330 -4.85 -3.30 11.01
C ILE A 330 -5.96 -2.91 10.01
N ALA A 331 -5.65 -1.98 9.11
CA ALA A 331 -6.57 -1.49 8.11
C ALA A 331 -7.04 -2.58 7.13
N VAL A 332 -6.09 -3.36 6.60
CA VAL A 332 -6.41 -4.46 5.68
C VAL A 332 -7.08 -5.63 6.41
N PHE A 333 -6.72 -5.89 7.67
CA PHE A 333 -7.41 -6.90 8.48
C PHE A 333 -8.86 -6.54 8.73
N GLU A 334 -9.20 -5.27 8.96
CA GLU A 334 -10.59 -4.84 9.06
C GLU A 334 -11.36 -5.12 7.76
N ASN A 335 -10.74 -4.90 6.60
CA ASN A 335 -11.34 -5.24 5.32
C ASN A 335 -11.61 -6.76 5.22
N ILE A 336 -10.60 -7.59 5.53
CA ILE A 336 -10.72 -9.06 5.54
C ILE A 336 -11.83 -9.54 6.50
N LEU A 337 -11.91 -8.97 7.70
CA LEU A 337 -12.96 -9.31 8.65
C LEU A 337 -14.35 -8.97 8.11
N SER A 338 -14.45 -7.82 7.45
CA SER A 338 -15.70 -7.36 6.84
C SER A 338 -16.18 -8.29 5.72
N PHE A 339 -15.28 -8.96 4.98
CA PHE A 339 -15.68 -9.97 3.99
C PHE A 339 -16.45 -11.11 4.65
N ALA A 340 -15.92 -11.67 5.72
CA ALA A 340 -16.57 -12.77 6.44
C ALA A 340 -17.90 -12.34 7.08
N MET A 341 -17.98 -11.11 7.58
CA MET A 341 -19.20 -10.55 8.16
C MET A 341 -20.27 -10.31 7.09
N ASP A 342 -19.89 -9.75 5.94
CA ASP A 342 -20.81 -9.40 4.86
C ASP A 342 -21.26 -10.62 4.04
N LEU A 343 -20.39 -11.62 3.81
CA LEU A 343 -20.70 -12.82 3.02
C LEU A 343 -21.44 -13.90 3.82
N TRP A 344 -20.97 -14.16 5.06
CA TRP A 344 -21.41 -15.29 5.86
C TRP A 344 -22.18 -14.88 7.11
N GLY A 345 -22.37 -13.59 7.36
CA GLY A 345 -23.05 -13.09 8.56
C GLY A 345 -22.33 -13.44 9.86
N TRP A 346 -21.02 -13.67 9.83
CA TRP A 346 -20.26 -14.06 11.02
C TRP A 346 -20.17 -12.91 12.01
N LYS A 347 -20.18 -13.27 13.29
CA LYS A 347 -19.82 -12.30 14.35
C LYS A 347 -18.33 -11.98 14.28
N ARG A 348 -17.95 -10.74 14.62
CA ARG A 348 -16.56 -10.24 14.57
C ARG A 348 -15.55 -11.19 15.24
N ASN A 349 -15.85 -11.68 16.45
CA ASN A 349 -14.92 -12.58 17.17
C ASN A 349 -14.68 -13.91 16.43
N LYS A 350 -15.71 -14.46 15.77
CA LYS A 350 -15.56 -15.68 14.95
C LYS A 350 -14.69 -15.40 13.74
N ALA A 351 -14.91 -14.26 13.06
CA ALA A 351 -14.13 -13.84 11.91
C ALA A 351 -12.66 -13.61 12.31
N VAL A 352 -12.40 -12.96 13.45
CA VAL A 352 -11.05 -12.73 14.01
C VAL A 352 -10.34 -14.06 14.24
N LEU A 353 -10.94 -14.98 15.00
CA LEU A 353 -10.28 -16.24 15.34
C LEU A 353 -9.94 -17.08 14.09
N PHE A 354 -10.89 -17.15 13.15
CA PHE A 354 -10.67 -17.86 11.89
C PHE A 354 -9.52 -17.23 11.07
N ASN A 355 -9.52 -15.92 10.94
CA ASN A 355 -8.52 -15.23 10.13
C ASN A 355 -7.13 -15.18 10.76
N ILE A 356 -6.99 -15.21 12.09
CA ILE A 356 -5.70 -15.40 12.77
C ILE A 356 -5.05 -16.70 12.27
N VAL A 357 -5.78 -17.81 12.38
CA VAL A 357 -5.25 -19.13 11.98
C VAL A 357 -4.97 -19.16 10.48
N LEU A 358 -5.92 -18.69 9.68
CA LEU A 358 -5.80 -18.68 8.22
C LEU A 358 -4.58 -17.87 7.76
N LEU A 359 -4.39 -16.65 8.26
CA LEU A 359 -3.29 -15.79 7.83
C LEU A 359 -1.92 -16.27 8.33
N ILE A 360 -1.83 -16.86 9.53
CA ILE A 360 -0.59 -17.50 9.97
C ILE A 360 -0.19 -18.60 8.98
N ILE A 361 -1.14 -19.45 8.56
CA ILE A 361 -0.87 -20.51 7.59
C ILE A 361 -0.51 -19.93 6.22
N LEU A 362 -1.28 -18.97 5.73
CA LEU A 362 -1.06 -18.36 4.42
C LEU A 362 0.23 -17.54 4.33
N SER A 363 0.76 -17.03 5.45
CA SER A 363 2.04 -16.30 5.46
C SER A 363 3.27 -17.23 5.49
N MET A 364 3.10 -18.53 5.76
CA MET A 364 4.22 -19.47 5.78
C MET A 364 4.96 -19.61 4.45
N PRO A 365 4.32 -19.65 3.27
CA PRO A 365 5.02 -19.71 1.99
C PRO A 365 6.03 -18.58 1.77
N ALA A 366 5.66 -17.34 2.12
CA ALA A 366 6.58 -16.20 2.03
C ALA A 366 7.83 -16.40 2.91
N ILE A 367 7.65 -16.89 4.15
CA ILE A 367 8.75 -17.16 5.07
C ILE A 367 9.61 -18.32 4.58
N LEU A 368 8.99 -19.44 4.16
CA LEU A 368 9.68 -20.62 3.67
C LEU A 368 10.45 -20.35 2.38
N GLY A 369 10.00 -19.37 1.59
CA GLY A 369 10.66 -18.89 0.37
C GLY A 369 12.08 -18.34 0.60
N PHE A 370 12.42 -17.90 1.80
CA PHE A 370 13.78 -17.48 2.17
C PHE A 370 14.65 -18.64 2.67
N GLY A 371 14.06 -19.76 3.04
CA GLY A 371 14.75 -20.92 3.62
C GLY A 371 14.54 -22.19 2.76
N PRO A 372 13.75 -23.17 3.25
CA PRO A 372 13.61 -24.46 2.59
C PRO A 372 13.07 -24.41 1.14
N TRP A 373 12.31 -23.38 0.78
CA TRP A 373 11.71 -23.19 -0.55
C TRP A 373 12.42 -22.12 -1.40
N SER A 374 13.65 -21.71 -1.01
CA SER A 374 14.44 -20.71 -1.76
C SER A 374 14.76 -21.10 -3.21
N GLY A 375 14.66 -22.39 -3.55
CA GLY A 375 14.77 -22.89 -4.92
C GLY A 375 13.53 -22.60 -5.81
N ILE A 376 12.41 -22.15 -5.23
CA ILE A 376 11.19 -21.81 -6.00
C ILE A 376 11.31 -20.36 -6.50
N GLN A 377 11.77 -20.21 -7.75
CA GLN A 377 12.12 -18.94 -8.37
C GLN A 377 11.25 -18.66 -9.62
N ILE A 378 9.94 -18.54 -9.43
CA ILE A 378 8.94 -18.46 -10.52
C ILE A 378 9.15 -17.22 -11.40
N LEU A 379 9.57 -16.09 -10.80
CA LEU A 379 9.82 -14.84 -11.53
C LEU A 379 11.24 -14.77 -12.13
N GLY A 380 12.03 -15.84 -12.01
CA GLY A 380 13.39 -15.94 -12.51
C GLY A 380 14.44 -16.00 -11.40
N GLU A 381 15.70 -16.22 -11.79
CA GLU A 381 16.81 -16.39 -10.89
C GLU A 381 16.96 -15.22 -9.91
N GLY A 382 17.26 -15.54 -8.64
CA GLY A 382 17.39 -14.56 -7.55
C GLY A 382 16.07 -14.08 -6.95
N THR A 383 14.90 -14.56 -7.40
CA THR A 383 13.60 -14.26 -6.82
C THR A 383 13.12 -15.34 -5.86
N ASN A 384 12.18 -15.02 -4.99
CA ASN A 384 11.58 -15.93 -4.04
C ASN A 384 10.03 -15.86 -4.05
N ILE A 385 9.36 -16.56 -3.15
CA ILE A 385 7.89 -16.59 -3.08
C ILE A 385 7.31 -15.22 -2.69
N MET A 386 7.96 -14.47 -1.79
CA MET A 386 7.52 -13.12 -1.43
C MET A 386 7.53 -12.18 -2.64
N ASP A 387 8.56 -12.29 -3.51
CA ASP A 387 8.63 -11.50 -4.75
C ASP A 387 7.48 -11.83 -5.69
N LEU A 388 7.06 -13.09 -5.76
CA LEU A 388 5.90 -13.51 -6.54
C LEU A 388 4.59 -12.95 -5.97
N GLU A 389 4.40 -13.02 -4.65
CA GLU A 389 3.22 -12.48 -3.97
C GLU A 389 3.13 -10.96 -4.17
N ASP A 390 4.24 -10.24 -3.95
CA ASP A 390 4.29 -8.80 -4.21
C ASP A 390 4.04 -8.46 -5.68
N PHE A 391 4.62 -9.21 -6.62
CA PHE A 391 4.39 -9.01 -8.04
C PHE A 391 2.90 -9.17 -8.41
N ILE A 392 2.23 -10.19 -7.90
CA ILE A 392 0.80 -10.40 -8.17
C ILE A 392 -0.03 -9.24 -7.62
N ILE A 393 0.29 -8.74 -6.44
CA ILE A 393 -0.42 -7.61 -5.84
C ILE A 393 -0.08 -6.31 -6.53
N SER A 394 1.20 -5.94 -6.51
CA SER A 394 1.67 -4.61 -6.87
C SER A 394 1.61 -4.35 -8.37
N ASN A 395 1.87 -5.38 -9.18
CA ASN A 395 1.88 -5.24 -10.63
C ASN A 395 0.58 -5.69 -11.30
N ASN A 396 -0.35 -6.37 -10.59
CA ASN A 396 -1.62 -6.81 -11.19
C ASN A 396 -2.84 -6.28 -10.44
N ILE A 397 -3.06 -6.72 -9.19
CA ILE A 397 -4.34 -6.50 -8.52
C ILE A 397 -4.57 -5.02 -8.23
N LEU A 398 -3.55 -4.30 -7.72
CA LEU A 398 -3.68 -2.86 -7.42
C LEU A 398 -3.98 -2.02 -8.67
N PRO A 399 -3.19 -2.06 -9.75
CA PRO A 399 -3.46 -1.24 -10.92
C PRO A 399 -4.75 -1.64 -11.63
N LEU A 400 -5.01 -2.93 -11.81
CA LEU A 400 -6.20 -3.42 -12.52
C LEU A 400 -7.49 -3.19 -11.72
N GLY A 401 -7.44 -3.35 -10.41
CA GLY A 401 -8.56 -3.03 -9.52
C GLY A 401 -8.89 -1.54 -9.54
N SER A 402 -7.86 -0.68 -9.53
CA SER A 402 -8.04 0.78 -9.66
C SER A 402 -8.78 1.17 -10.94
N VAL A 403 -8.45 0.53 -12.07
CA VAL A 403 -9.17 0.72 -13.34
C VAL A 403 -10.64 0.30 -13.21
N ILE A 404 -10.90 -0.84 -12.56
CA ILE A 404 -12.27 -1.34 -12.38
C ILE A 404 -13.11 -0.35 -11.55
N PHE A 405 -12.58 0.17 -10.43
CA PHE A 405 -13.29 1.19 -9.62
C PHE A 405 -13.63 2.45 -10.42
N VAL A 406 -12.66 2.97 -11.17
CA VAL A 406 -12.85 4.20 -11.95
C VAL A 406 -13.90 4.00 -13.05
N ILE A 407 -13.79 2.90 -13.81
CA ILE A 407 -14.76 2.61 -14.87
C ILE A 407 -16.15 2.31 -14.29
N PHE A 408 -16.22 1.61 -13.16
CA PHE A 408 -17.48 1.35 -12.47
C PHE A 408 -18.23 2.64 -12.11
N CYS A 409 -17.52 3.63 -11.61
CA CYS A 409 -18.08 4.94 -11.26
C CYS A 409 -18.43 5.78 -12.49
N ALA A 410 -17.63 5.72 -13.57
CA ALA A 410 -17.78 6.62 -14.72
C ALA A 410 -18.63 6.05 -15.86
N SER A 411 -18.76 4.72 -15.97
CA SER A 411 -19.44 4.02 -17.07
C SER A 411 -20.93 3.85 -16.81
N LYS A 412 -21.72 3.90 -17.89
CA LYS A 412 -23.16 3.54 -17.86
C LYS A 412 -23.40 2.05 -17.60
N ASN A 413 -22.41 1.18 -17.86
CA ASN A 413 -22.47 -0.26 -17.58
C ASN A 413 -22.15 -0.60 -16.12
N GLY A 414 -21.62 0.35 -15.37
CA GLY A 414 -21.38 0.26 -13.93
C GLY A 414 -22.42 1.04 -13.12
N TRP A 415 -22.03 1.52 -11.96
CA TRP A 415 -22.90 2.35 -11.09
C TRP A 415 -23.36 3.66 -11.75
N GLY A 416 -22.54 4.23 -12.62
CA GLY A 416 -22.86 5.37 -13.45
C GLY A 416 -22.42 6.70 -12.86
N TRP A 417 -22.09 7.62 -13.78
CA TRP A 417 -21.52 8.93 -13.45
C TRP A 417 -22.42 9.80 -12.55
N ASP A 418 -23.72 9.84 -12.82
CA ASP A 418 -24.64 10.72 -12.09
C ASP A 418 -24.78 10.27 -10.61
N ASN A 419 -24.84 8.95 -10.37
CA ASN A 419 -24.86 8.39 -9.04
C ASN A 419 -23.54 8.66 -8.30
N PHE A 420 -22.41 8.43 -8.97
CA PHE A 420 -21.08 8.69 -8.43
C PHE A 420 -20.89 10.16 -8.04
N ILE A 421 -21.19 11.11 -8.95
CA ILE A 421 -21.02 12.54 -8.68
C ILE A 421 -21.94 13.01 -7.56
N LYS A 422 -23.18 12.53 -7.52
CA LYS A 422 -24.11 12.84 -6.45
C LYS A 422 -23.54 12.39 -5.10
N GLU A 423 -23.02 11.17 -5.03
CA GLU A 423 -22.42 10.64 -3.81
C GLU A 423 -21.13 11.38 -3.45
N ALA A 424 -20.20 11.55 -4.39
CA ALA A 424 -18.91 12.20 -4.17
C ALA A 424 -19.07 13.64 -3.65
N ASN A 425 -20.08 14.35 -4.12
CA ASN A 425 -20.36 15.75 -3.80
C ASN A 425 -21.38 15.94 -2.66
N THR A 426 -21.84 14.88 -2.03
CA THR A 426 -22.70 14.96 -0.86
C THR A 426 -21.89 15.41 0.35
N GLY A 427 -22.43 16.36 1.11
CA GLY A 427 -21.80 16.97 2.29
C GLY A 427 -21.12 18.30 2.00
N LYS A 428 -20.41 18.82 3.04
CA LYS A 428 -19.69 20.12 2.98
C LYS A 428 -18.22 19.89 2.63
N GLY A 429 -17.65 20.75 1.78
CA GLY A 429 -16.23 20.72 1.43
C GLY A 429 -15.96 20.88 -0.06
N ILE A 430 -14.75 20.53 -0.50
CA ILE A 430 -14.29 20.61 -1.89
C ILE A 430 -15.08 19.60 -2.71
N LYS A 431 -15.72 20.07 -3.77
CA LYS A 431 -16.52 19.23 -4.66
C LYS A 431 -15.62 18.56 -5.72
N PHE A 432 -15.95 17.32 -6.05
CA PHE A 432 -15.32 16.61 -7.16
C PHE A 432 -15.77 17.19 -8.50
N PRO A 433 -14.85 17.44 -9.45
CA PRO A 433 -15.19 18.08 -10.73
C PRO A 433 -16.12 17.22 -11.58
N THR A 434 -17.18 17.83 -12.12
CA THR A 434 -18.15 17.11 -12.96
C THR A 434 -17.69 16.92 -14.40
N CYS A 435 -16.70 17.69 -14.87
CA CYS A 435 -16.21 17.68 -16.26
C CYS A 435 -15.23 16.54 -16.57
N ILE A 436 -14.70 15.83 -15.56
CA ILE A 436 -13.62 14.85 -15.77
C ILE A 436 -14.11 13.43 -16.08
N ARG A 437 -15.39 13.22 -16.38
CA ARG A 437 -15.94 11.90 -16.70
C ARG A 437 -15.15 11.16 -17.79
N ASN A 438 -14.92 11.83 -18.92
CA ASN A 438 -14.21 11.21 -20.05
C ASN A 438 -12.73 10.92 -19.71
N TYR A 439 -12.11 11.75 -18.87
CA TYR A 439 -10.78 11.51 -18.34
C TYR A 439 -10.74 10.24 -17.50
N MET A 440 -11.69 10.05 -16.58
CA MET A 440 -11.80 8.84 -15.77
C MET A 440 -12.11 7.60 -16.60
N LEU A 441 -12.99 7.74 -17.61
CA LEU A 441 -13.45 6.61 -18.41
C LEU A 441 -12.39 6.11 -19.42
N TRP A 442 -11.56 7.00 -19.96
CA TRP A 442 -10.65 6.67 -21.07
C TRP A 442 -9.18 6.92 -20.73
N VAL A 443 -8.85 8.10 -20.18
CA VAL A 443 -7.43 8.45 -19.98
C VAL A 443 -6.81 7.63 -18.87
N ILE A 444 -7.43 7.58 -17.70
CA ILE A 444 -6.88 6.80 -16.57
C ILE A 444 -6.70 5.32 -16.94
N PRO A 445 -7.71 4.59 -17.51
CA PRO A 445 -7.53 3.19 -17.87
C PRO A 445 -6.43 2.95 -18.91
N VAL A 446 -6.32 3.82 -19.91
CA VAL A 446 -5.27 3.71 -20.93
C VAL A 446 -3.88 3.93 -20.34
N VAL A 447 -3.71 4.97 -19.52
CA VAL A 447 -2.44 5.26 -18.84
C VAL A 447 -2.05 4.09 -17.94
N VAL A 448 -2.99 3.55 -17.16
CA VAL A 448 -2.73 2.39 -16.30
C VAL A 448 -2.34 1.15 -17.12
N ALA A 449 -3.04 0.88 -18.23
CA ALA A 449 -2.71 -0.26 -19.08
C ALA A 449 -1.29 -0.14 -19.69
N ILE A 450 -0.88 1.07 -20.10
CA ILE A 450 0.48 1.33 -20.58
C ILE A 450 1.52 1.07 -19.49
N ILE A 451 1.31 1.60 -18.27
CA ILE A 451 2.21 1.39 -17.13
C ILE A 451 2.30 -0.10 -16.80
N TYR A 452 1.15 -0.75 -16.78
CA TYR A 452 1.03 -2.17 -16.47
C TYR A 452 1.85 -3.03 -17.45
N LEU A 453 1.65 -2.86 -18.74
CA LEU A 453 2.39 -3.62 -19.77
C LEU A 453 3.88 -3.26 -19.78
N LYS A 454 4.21 -1.98 -19.58
CA LYS A 454 5.61 -1.57 -19.47
C LYS A 454 6.27 -2.18 -18.24
N GLY A 455 5.59 -2.23 -17.08
CA GLY A 455 6.10 -2.89 -15.87
C GLY A 455 6.46 -4.36 -16.10
N TYR A 456 5.62 -5.09 -16.84
CA TYR A 456 5.92 -6.45 -17.25
C TYR A 456 7.15 -6.52 -18.18
N TYR A 457 7.18 -5.66 -19.19
CA TYR A 457 8.31 -5.61 -20.13
C TYR A 457 9.62 -5.32 -19.39
N ASP A 458 9.67 -4.28 -18.57
CA ASP A 458 10.89 -3.85 -17.85
C ASP A 458 11.38 -4.92 -16.86
N MET A 459 10.47 -5.67 -16.24
CA MET A 459 10.81 -6.73 -15.29
C MET A 459 11.37 -7.99 -15.95
N PHE A 460 10.84 -8.37 -17.11
CA PHE A 460 11.16 -9.66 -17.73
C PHE A 460 12.08 -9.56 -18.94
N GLN A 461 12.19 -8.40 -19.59
CA GLN A 461 13.10 -8.22 -20.74
C GLN A 461 14.58 -8.52 -20.38
N PRO A 462 15.11 -8.09 -19.21
CA PRO A 462 16.49 -8.44 -18.84
C PRO A 462 16.70 -9.93 -18.56
N LYS A 463 15.63 -10.68 -18.30
CA LYS A 463 15.66 -12.13 -18.01
C LYS A 463 15.53 -13.01 -19.26
N GLY A 464 15.43 -12.39 -20.44
CA GLY A 464 15.34 -13.05 -21.72
C GLY A 464 13.94 -13.51 -22.13
N ASN A 465 13.80 -13.95 -23.38
CA ASN A 465 12.51 -14.29 -23.98
C ASN A 465 11.81 -15.47 -23.32
N THR A 466 12.54 -16.35 -22.65
CA THR A 466 11.98 -17.49 -21.89
C THR A 466 11.05 -17.03 -20.76
N TYR A 467 11.34 -15.87 -20.16
CA TYR A 467 10.48 -15.26 -19.14
C TYR A 467 9.56 -14.20 -19.74
N LEU A 468 10.06 -13.36 -20.65
CA LEU A 468 9.30 -12.24 -21.19
C LEU A 468 8.01 -12.70 -21.90
N ILE A 469 8.09 -13.67 -22.79
CA ILE A 469 6.93 -14.09 -23.59
C ILE A 469 5.81 -14.67 -22.73
N PRO A 470 6.04 -15.67 -21.84
CA PRO A 470 4.99 -16.21 -20.99
C PRO A 470 4.36 -15.16 -20.07
N TRP A 471 5.18 -14.31 -19.44
CA TRP A 471 4.65 -13.30 -18.53
C TRP A 471 3.90 -12.19 -19.26
N MET A 472 4.32 -11.78 -20.45
CA MET A 472 3.54 -10.86 -21.29
C MET A 472 2.18 -11.45 -21.69
N ILE A 473 2.11 -12.76 -21.97
CA ILE A 473 0.84 -13.46 -22.24
C ILE A 473 -0.05 -13.40 -20.99
N VAL A 474 0.49 -13.67 -19.80
CA VAL A 474 -0.25 -13.53 -18.52
C VAL A 474 -0.76 -12.11 -18.34
N GLY A 475 0.09 -11.11 -18.57
CA GLY A 475 -0.32 -9.70 -18.44
C GLY A 475 -1.46 -9.32 -19.39
N ILE A 476 -1.38 -9.74 -20.65
CA ILE A 476 -2.44 -9.51 -21.65
C ILE A 476 -3.73 -10.25 -21.25
N ALA A 477 -3.62 -11.51 -20.78
CA ALA A 477 -4.78 -12.28 -20.31
C ALA A 477 -5.51 -11.59 -19.13
N MET A 478 -4.76 -10.99 -18.22
CA MET A 478 -5.32 -10.23 -17.10
C MET A 478 -6.04 -8.96 -17.60
N LEU A 479 -5.50 -8.24 -18.57
CA LEU A 479 -6.20 -7.10 -19.20
C LEU A 479 -7.50 -7.54 -19.91
N ILE A 480 -7.49 -8.69 -20.58
CA ILE A 480 -8.69 -9.26 -21.21
C ILE A 480 -9.73 -9.62 -20.13
N LEU A 481 -9.30 -10.18 -19.00
CA LEU A 481 -10.18 -10.47 -17.86
C LEU A 481 -10.83 -9.19 -17.33
N VAL A 482 -10.08 -8.11 -17.14
CA VAL A 482 -10.61 -6.81 -16.75
C VAL A 482 -11.59 -6.29 -17.80
N GLY A 483 -11.25 -6.38 -19.09
CA GLY A 483 -12.16 -6.02 -20.18
C GLY A 483 -13.48 -6.81 -20.12
N TRP A 484 -13.40 -8.11 -19.81
CA TRP A 484 -14.60 -8.94 -19.65
C TRP A 484 -15.44 -8.56 -18.41
N ILE A 485 -14.82 -8.19 -17.30
CA ILE A 485 -15.53 -7.68 -16.11
C ILE A 485 -16.26 -6.38 -16.47
N VAL A 486 -15.59 -5.46 -17.15
CA VAL A 486 -16.07 -4.09 -17.43
C VAL A 486 -17.12 -4.04 -18.54
N PHE A 487 -16.92 -4.81 -19.63
CA PHE A 487 -17.75 -4.74 -20.84
C PHE A 487 -18.62 -5.99 -21.04
N GLY A 488 -18.37 -7.06 -20.28
CA GLY A 488 -19.16 -8.28 -20.37
C GLY A 488 -20.57 -8.10 -19.81
N HIS A 489 -21.54 -8.73 -20.47
CA HIS A 489 -22.93 -8.80 -19.98
C HIS A 489 -23.22 -10.20 -19.52
N SER A 490 -23.71 -10.36 -18.31
CA SER A 490 -24.21 -11.64 -17.81
C SER A 490 -25.55 -11.93 -18.51
N LYS A 491 -25.67 -13.06 -19.19
CA LYS A 491 -26.96 -13.52 -19.69
C LYS A 491 -27.89 -13.73 -18.49
N LYS A 492 -29.05 -13.08 -18.50
CA LYS A 492 -30.12 -13.36 -17.50
C LYS A 492 -30.33 -14.87 -17.39
N ASN A 493 -29.97 -15.48 -16.29
CA ASN A 493 -30.61 -16.71 -15.90
C ASN A 493 -32.04 -16.35 -15.53
N LYS A 494 -32.97 -16.52 -16.49
CA LYS A 494 -34.41 -16.58 -16.20
C LYS A 494 -34.63 -17.79 -15.29
N LYS A 495 -34.74 -17.51 -13.99
CA LYS A 495 -35.44 -18.41 -13.06
C LYS A 495 -36.43 -17.60 -12.24
#